data_60914411deb0e5ec2800704a4dea1c8e
#
_entry.id   60914411deb0e5ec2800704a4dea1c8e
#
_cell.length_a   1.000
_cell.length_b   1.000
_cell.length_c   1.000
_cell.angle_alpha   90.00
_cell.angle_beta   90.00
_cell.angle_gamma   90.00
#
_symmetry.space_group_name_H-M   'P 1'
#
loop_
_entity.id
_entity.type
_entity.pdbx_description
1 polymer ?
#
loop_
_entity_poly.entity_id
_entity_poly.type
_entity_poly.pdbx_seq_one_letter_code
_entity_poly.pdbx_strand_id
1 'polypeptide(L)'
;MSKKIADLVNFATSEVEAETYPTPQERLLKGAPLQNNKTHFQVADKFFAGEWGSEVGCWKVSYSENEYFHILSGKSIIRDLEGNELELNPGDKICVPAGFEGEWEVLEPTQKIYVIYEA
;
A
#
# COMPACT_ATOMS: atom_id res chain seq x y z
N MET A 1 -4.00 -31.90 8.72
CA MET A 1 -2.53 -31.68 8.86
C MET A 1 -2.24 -30.30 9.40
N SER A 2 -1.37 -30.26 10.38
CA SER A 2 -0.96 -28.98 10.96
C SER A 2 0.07 -28.29 10.08
N LYS A 3 0.02 -26.98 10.02
CA LYS A 3 1.09 -26.17 9.47
C LYS A 3 2.30 -26.23 10.40
N LYS A 4 3.47 -25.91 9.89
CA LYS A 4 4.74 -26.03 10.61
C LYS A 4 5.45 -24.68 10.63
N ILE A 5 6.50 -24.57 11.42
CA ILE A 5 7.33 -23.35 11.49
C ILE A 5 7.78 -22.93 10.09
N ALA A 6 8.13 -23.88 9.21
CA ALA A 6 8.55 -23.57 7.84
C ALA A 6 7.47 -22.88 7.00
N ASP A 7 6.20 -22.97 7.41
CA ASP A 7 5.09 -22.32 6.71
C ASP A 7 4.86 -20.88 7.15
N LEU A 8 5.52 -20.44 8.23
CA LEU A 8 5.46 -19.05 8.66
C LEU A 8 6.32 -18.19 7.74
N VAL A 9 5.85 -16.97 7.46
CA VAL A 9 6.55 -16.03 6.59
C VAL A 9 7.07 -14.87 7.41
N ASN A 10 8.37 -14.62 7.33
CA ASN A 10 9.03 -13.49 7.94
C ASN A 10 9.42 -12.50 6.84
N PHE A 11 8.84 -11.31 6.84
CA PHE A 11 9.11 -10.30 5.82
C PHE A 11 10.60 -9.94 5.73
N ALA A 12 11.30 -9.96 6.87
CA ALA A 12 12.72 -9.58 6.92
C ALA A 12 13.63 -10.59 6.20
N THR A 13 13.19 -11.84 6.08
CA THR A 13 13.99 -12.91 5.47
C THR A 13 13.36 -13.50 4.20
N SER A 14 12.17 -13.05 3.86
CA SER A 14 11.49 -13.49 2.64
C SER A 14 12.28 -13.04 1.40
N GLU A 15 12.46 -13.96 0.45
CA GLU A 15 13.23 -13.72 -0.77
C GLU A 15 12.36 -13.31 -1.96
N VAL A 16 11.23 -12.68 -1.70
CA VAL A 16 10.33 -12.21 -2.74
C VAL A 16 10.96 -11.02 -3.46
N GLU A 17 10.94 -11.06 -4.80
CA GLU A 17 11.42 -9.94 -5.61
C GLU A 17 10.40 -8.81 -5.65
N ALA A 18 10.90 -7.58 -5.64
CA ALA A 18 10.05 -6.41 -5.76
C ALA A 18 9.55 -6.27 -7.20
N GLU A 19 8.26 -6.00 -7.36
CA GLU A 19 7.70 -5.57 -8.63
C GLU A 19 7.76 -4.05 -8.67
N THR A 20 8.26 -3.48 -9.77
CA THR A 20 8.28 -2.03 -9.98
C THR A 20 7.39 -1.72 -11.18
N TYR A 21 6.52 -0.74 -11.02
CA TYR A 21 5.54 -0.40 -12.06
C TYR A 21 5.23 1.09 -12.04
N PRO A 22 4.85 1.67 -13.20
CA PRO A 22 4.44 3.06 -13.26
C PRO A 22 3.02 3.24 -12.72
N THR A 23 2.73 4.45 -12.24
CA THR A 23 1.36 4.79 -11.86
C THR A 23 0.51 4.85 -13.14
N PRO A 24 -0.68 4.20 -13.17
CA PRO A 24 -1.54 4.22 -14.36
C PRO A 24 -1.87 5.66 -14.80
N GLN A 25 -1.72 5.92 -16.08
CA GLN A 25 -1.88 7.24 -16.68
C GLN A 25 -3.27 7.84 -16.40
N GLU A 26 -4.32 7.01 -16.42
CA GLU A 26 -5.69 7.44 -16.21
C GLU A 26 -5.98 7.87 -14.76
N ARG A 27 -5.10 7.52 -13.82
CA ARG A 27 -5.22 7.90 -12.41
C ARG A 27 -4.27 9.02 -12.02
N LEU A 28 -3.27 9.29 -12.84
CA LEU A 28 -2.17 10.20 -12.51
C LEU A 28 -2.63 11.65 -12.45
N LEU A 29 -2.25 12.35 -11.38
CA LEU A 29 -2.55 13.77 -11.17
C LEU A 29 -1.29 14.63 -11.15
N LYS A 30 -0.18 14.14 -10.60
CA LYS A 30 1.09 14.86 -10.53
C LYS A 30 2.26 13.90 -10.65
N GLY A 31 3.30 14.36 -11.37
CA GLY A 31 4.53 13.60 -11.49
C GLY A 31 4.38 12.35 -12.35
N ALA A 32 5.31 11.44 -12.17
CA ALA A 32 5.29 10.13 -12.83
C ALA A 32 5.92 9.11 -11.88
N PRO A 33 5.35 8.91 -10.67
CA PRO A 33 6.00 8.08 -9.66
C PRO A 33 6.00 6.61 -10.04
N LEU A 34 7.17 5.98 -9.88
CA LEU A 34 7.26 4.53 -9.91
C LEU A 34 6.86 4.02 -8.53
N GLN A 35 6.06 2.96 -8.54
CA GLN A 35 5.64 2.25 -7.34
C GLN A 35 6.35 0.91 -7.29
N ASN A 36 6.49 0.36 -6.10
CA ASN A 36 7.07 -0.96 -5.93
C ASN A 36 6.24 -1.76 -4.93
N ASN A 37 6.25 -3.07 -5.08
CA ASN A 37 5.46 -3.98 -4.25
C ASN A 37 6.19 -5.30 -4.06
N LYS A 38 6.15 -5.81 -2.81
CA LYS A 38 6.56 -7.16 -2.47
C LYS A 38 5.40 -7.83 -1.75
N THR A 39 4.76 -8.79 -2.41
CA THR A 39 3.73 -9.60 -1.75
C THR A 39 4.41 -10.77 -1.07
N HIS A 40 4.54 -10.73 0.25
CA HIS A 40 5.21 -11.77 1.02
C HIS A 40 4.30 -12.95 1.33
N PHE A 41 3.01 -12.71 1.48
CA PHE A 41 2.05 -13.73 1.84
C PHE A 41 0.71 -13.46 1.15
N GLN A 42 0.11 -14.52 0.59
CA GLN A 42 -1.15 -14.38 -0.15
C GLN A 42 -2.01 -15.62 0.05
N VAL A 43 -3.30 -15.41 0.25
CA VAL A 43 -4.28 -16.50 0.30
C VAL A 43 -5.31 -16.23 -0.80
N ALA A 44 -5.28 -17.04 -1.86
CA ALA A 44 -6.11 -16.89 -3.05
C ALA A 44 -6.03 -15.44 -3.56
N ASP A 45 -7.13 -14.91 -4.11
CA ASP A 45 -7.21 -13.50 -4.51
C ASP A 45 -7.94 -12.67 -3.44
N LYS A 46 -7.81 -13.08 -2.17
CA LYS A 46 -8.59 -12.53 -1.06
C LYS A 46 -7.77 -11.84 0.00
N PHE A 47 -6.56 -12.32 0.26
CA PHE A 47 -5.75 -11.83 1.36
C PHE A 47 -4.32 -11.65 0.89
N PHE A 48 -3.77 -10.45 1.14
CA PHE A 48 -2.41 -10.11 0.72
C PHE A 48 -1.72 -9.41 1.88
N ALA A 49 -0.48 -9.79 2.16
CA ALA A 49 0.36 -9.11 3.13
C ALA A 49 1.72 -8.85 2.50
N GLY A 50 2.18 -7.61 2.56
CA GLY A 50 3.43 -7.27 1.89
C GLY A 50 3.94 -5.88 2.24
N GLU A 51 4.79 -5.37 1.36
CA GLU A 51 5.41 -4.05 1.46
C GLU A 51 5.19 -3.30 0.16
N TRP A 52 4.95 -2.01 0.29
CA TRP A 52 4.71 -1.13 -0.85
C TRP A 52 5.46 0.18 -0.64
N GLY A 53 5.89 0.77 -1.75
CA GLY A 53 6.48 2.09 -1.72
C GLY A 53 6.23 2.85 -3.00
N SER A 54 6.49 4.15 -2.97
CA SER A 54 6.34 5.01 -4.12
C SER A 54 7.25 6.22 -4.05
N GLU A 55 7.65 6.67 -5.23
CA GLU A 55 8.30 7.97 -5.43
C GLU A 55 7.29 9.10 -5.28
N VAL A 56 7.78 10.34 -5.22
CA VAL A 56 6.97 11.56 -5.13
C VAL A 56 6.00 11.64 -6.32
N GLY A 57 4.74 11.93 -6.02
CA GLY A 57 3.71 12.08 -7.03
C GLY A 57 2.33 12.06 -6.40
N CYS A 58 1.29 12.13 -7.23
CA CYS A 58 -0.09 12.13 -6.75
C CYS A 58 -0.98 11.42 -7.76
N TRP A 59 -1.92 10.62 -7.27
CA TRP A 59 -2.85 9.89 -8.12
C TRP A 59 -4.17 9.60 -7.41
N LYS A 60 -5.20 9.30 -8.21
CA LYS A 60 -6.52 8.91 -7.71
C LYS A 60 -6.48 7.48 -7.19
N VAL A 61 -7.14 7.24 -6.09
CA VAL A 61 -7.30 5.91 -5.51
C VAL A 61 -8.78 5.56 -5.33
N SER A 62 -9.09 4.28 -5.49
CA SER A 62 -10.41 3.72 -5.29
C SER A 62 -10.23 2.33 -4.69
N TYR A 63 -10.74 2.10 -3.50
CA TYR A 63 -10.53 0.87 -2.76
C TYR A 63 -11.75 -0.05 -2.87
N SER A 64 -11.61 -1.16 -3.57
CA SER A 64 -12.59 -2.25 -3.54
C SER A 64 -12.35 -3.17 -2.35
N GLU A 65 -11.12 -3.16 -1.82
CA GLU A 65 -10.66 -3.96 -0.70
C GLU A 65 -10.57 -3.14 0.59
N ASN A 66 -10.50 -3.84 1.71
CA ASN A 66 -10.12 -3.24 2.99
C ASN A 66 -8.62 -3.35 3.15
N GLU A 67 -7.97 -2.31 3.61
CA GLU A 67 -6.53 -2.32 3.81
C GLU A 67 -6.16 -1.82 5.20
N TYR A 68 -5.23 -2.53 5.84
CA TYR A 68 -4.49 -2.00 6.99
C TYR A 68 -3.06 -1.74 6.54
N PHE A 69 -2.49 -0.60 6.92
CA PHE A 69 -1.07 -0.36 6.64
C PHE A 69 -0.38 0.37 7.79
N HIS A 70 0.94 0.20 7.82
CA HIS A 70 1.83 0.83 8.77
C HIS A 70 2.91 1.56 7.97
N ILE A 71 2.97 2.88 8.10
CA ILE A 71 3.96 3.70 7.42
C ILE A 71 5.32 3.50 8.09
N LEU A 72 6.32 3.10 7.30
CA LEU A 72 7.70 2.88 7.78
C LEU A 72 8.56 4.10 7.60
N SER A 73 8.42 4.81 6.48
CA SER A 73 9.25 5.97 6.14
C SER A 73 8.54 6.87 5.15
N GLY A 74 9.02 8.10 5.03
CA GLY A 74 8.50 9.08 4.10
C GLY A 74 7.33 9.88 4.65
N LYS A 75 6.64 10.57 3.74
CA LYS A 75 5.50 11.40 4.09
C LYS A 75 4.51 11.41 2.93
N SER A 76 3.25 11.15 3.24
CA SER A 76 2.16 11.16 2.26
C SER A 76 0.93 11.86 2.82
N ILE A 77 -0.02 12.14 1.95
CA ILE A 77 -1.33 12.68 2.33
C ILE A 77 -2.38 11.87 1.58
N ILE A 78 -3.43 11.47 2.30
CA ILE A 78 -4.64 10.90 1.68
C ILE A 78 -5.72 11.98 1.74
N ARG A 79 -6.45 12.16 0.64
CA ARG A 79 -7.60 13.07 0.56
C ARG A 79 -8.84 12.29 0.15
N ASP A 80 -9.98 12.67 0.72
CA ASP A 80 -11.27 12.15 0.27
C ASP A 80 -11.85 13.04 -0.84
N LEU A 81 -13.04 12.70 -1.34
CA LEU A 81 -13.69 13.46 -2.42
C LEU A 81 -14.17 14.84 -1.98
N GLU A 82 -14.26 15.08 -0.68
CA GLU A 82 -14.68 16.37 -0.13
C GLU A 82 -13.48 17.29 0.17
N GLY A 83 -12.26 16.81 -0.07
CA GLY A 83 -11.05 17.56 0.16
C GLY A 83 -10.50 17.48 1.58
N ASN A 84 -11.07 16.63 2.43
CA ASN A 84 -10.50 16.38 3.76
C ASN A 84 -9.20 15.62 3.61
N GLU A 85 -8.21 15.94 4.45
CA GLU A 85 -6.87 15.39 4.34
C GLU A 85 -6.46 14.65 5.60
N LEU A 86 -5.72 13.57 5.41
CA LEU A 86 -5.04 12.85 6.48
C LEU A 86 -3.55 12.76 6.12
N GLU A 87 -2.71 13.36 6.95
CA GLU A 87 -1.26 13.27 6.77
C GLU A 87 -0.76 11.93 7.32
N LEU A 88 0.13 11.29 6.57
CA LEU A 88 0.71 10.00 6.91
C LEU A 88 2.19 10.17 7.18
N ASN A 89 2.62 9.81 8.40
CA ASN A 89 4.00 9.89 8.86
C ASN A 89 4.47 8.54 9.36
N PRO A 90 5.80 8.31 9.47
CA PRO A 90 6.32 7.06 10.02
C PRO A 90 5.70 6.74 11.37
N GLY A 91 5.25 5.50 11.53
CA GLY A 91 4.57 5.04 12.74
C GLY A 91 3.05 5.10 12.66
N ASP A 92 2.48 5.79 11.69
CA ASP A 92 1.02 5.80 11.51
C ASP A 92 0.51 4.43 11.07
N LYS A 93 -0.58 4.01 11.67
CA LYS A 93 -1.23 2.73 11.42
C LYS A 93 -2.68 3.00 11.08
N ILE A 94 -3.06 2.70 9.85
CA ILE A 94 -4.33 3.16 9.28
C ILE A 94 -5.12 1.97 8.72
N CYS A 95 -6.43 1.98 8.93
CA CYS A 95 -7.33 1.08 8.21
C CYS A 95 -8.12 1.90 7.20
N VAL A 96 -8.09 1.48 5.94
CA VAL A 96 -8.87 2.08 4.87
C VAL A 96 -10.00 1.12 4.53
N PRO A 97 -11.25 1.49 4.76
CA PRO A 97 -12.37 0.59 4.45
C PRO A 97 -12.64 0.53 2.95
N ALA A 98 -13.13 -0.61 2.49
CA ALA A 98 -13.61 -0.77 1.12
C ALA A 98 -14.65 0.31 0.81
N GLY A 99 -14.57 0.87 -0.39
CA GLY A 99 -15.45 1.96 -0.82
C GLY A 99 -14.83 3.34 -0.67
N PHE A 100 -13.65 3.44 -0.08
CA PHE A 100 -12.94 4.73 -0.02
C PHE A 100 -12.50 5.16 -1.42
N GLU A 101 -12.76 6.42 -1.75
CA GLU A 101 -12.28 7.03 -2.99
C GLU A 101 -11.66 8.39 -2.66
N GLY A 102 -10.60 8.73 -3.38
CA GLY A 102 -9.92 9.98 -3.16
C GLY A 102 -8.60 10.04 -3.89
N GLU A 103 -7.59 10.61 -3.23
CA GLU A 103 -6.26 10.80 -3.77
C GLU A 103 -5.21 10.39 -2.76
N TRP A 104 -4.08 9.89 -3.28
CA TRP A 104 -2.87 9.65 -2.50
C TRP A 104 -1.79 10.54 -3.06
N GLU A 105 -1.23 11.39 -2.22
CA GLU A 105 -0.08 12.22 -2.61
C GLU A 105 1.13 11.84 -1.79
N VAL A 106 2.23 11.51 -2.48
CA VAL A 106 3.53 11.23 -1.85
C VAL A 106 4.34 12.51 -1.89
N LEU A 107 4.65 13.07 -0.72
CA LEU A 107 5.46 14.28 -0.58
C LEU A 107 6.94 13.95 -0.44
N GLU A 108 7.26 12.85 0.24
CA GLU A 108 8.59 12.26 0.34
C GLU A 108 8.44 10.77 0.10
N PRO A 109 9.37 10.13 -0.62
CA PRO A 109 9.22 8.70 -0.94
C PRO A 109 8.77 7.91 0.26
N THR A 110 7.66 7.20 0.11
CA THR A 110 6.95 6.54 1.21
C THR A 110 7.06 5.02 1.08
N GLN A 111 7.28 4.35 2.21
CA GLN A 111 7.29 2.89 2.33
C GLN A 111 6.30 2.49 3.41
N LYS A 112 5.57 1.41 3.18
CA LYS A 112 4.63 0.87 4.16
C LYS A 112 4.61 -0.65 4.14
N ILE A 113 4.20 -1.23 5.27
CA ILE A 113 3.77 -2.62 5.36
C ILE A 113 2.25 -2.60 5.26
N TYR A 114 1.67 -3.54 4.52
CA TYR A 114 0.21 -3.58 4.34
C TYR A 114 -0.36 -4.98 4.52
N VAL A 115 -1.64 -5.02 4.86
CA VAL A 115 -2.49 -6.22 4.81
C VAL A 115 -3.77 -5.81 4.09
N ILE A 116 -4.13 -6.56 3.07
CA ILE A 116 -5.31 -6.30 2.25
C ILE A 116 -6.25 -7.50 2.33
N TYR A 117 -7.53 -7.24 2.49
CA TYR A 117 -8.58 -8.24 2.44
C TYR A 117 -9.63 -7.83 1.40
N GLU A 118 -9.85 -8.72 0.42
CA GLU A 118 -10.84 -8.54 -0.63
C GLU A 118 -12.01 -9.50 -0.35
N ALA A 119 -13.16 -8.95 -0.06
CA ALA A 119 -14.33 -9.75 0.30
C ALA A 119 -14.89 -10.57 -0.86
#